data_2d29fdd79a8fe46767649074962a495d
#
_entry.id   2d29fdd79a8fe46767649074962a495d
#
_cell.length_a   1.000
_cell.length_b   1.000
_cell.length_c   1.000
_cell.angle_alpha   90.00
_cell.angle_beta   90.00
_cell.angle_gamma   90.00
#
_symmetry.space_group_name_H-M   'P 1'
#
loop_
_entity.id
_entity.type
_entity.pdbx_description
1 polymer ?
#
loop_
_entity_poly.entity_id
_entity_poly.type
_entity_poly.pdbx_seq_one_letter_code
_entity_poly.pdbx_strand_id
1 'polypeptide(L)'
;MDIRAIRIFTQLAHSLHFGRTSRTCGLSPSALTRTVQRLEEELGVRLFQRDNRRMRLTAAGRVFLRYAEEAEQRWQALQRELAGSAGLRGELSLYCSVTAAQSLLPRILAAFRENHPGVGITLQTGDAAEAIHRLQAREAEVTIAALPDNLPPAIEFIVLAETPLVFIGPVRFADTIVFRDGSIDWQRTPLITAERGLGRERVDRWFREKGVQPNIYARVAGNEALLTMVSLGCGVGVAPRLVLEKSTLQDQVRVLDVRPQLASFVIGACTFTKNLDNPRIAAFWATVGREAALPRS
;
A
#
# COMPACT_ATOMS: atom_id res chain seq x y z
N MET A 1 20.19 -19.22 -21.41
CA MET A 1 19.53 -18.29 -20.46
C MET A 1 18.69 -17.28 -21.22
N ASP A 2 17.43 -17.07 -20.86
CA ASP A 2 16.53 -16.10 -21.48
C ASP A 2 16.02 -15.06 -20.46
N ILE A 3 15.50 -13.94 -20.93
CA ILE A 3 15.05 -12.83 -20.08
C ILE A 3 13.87 -13.22 -19.18
N ARG A 4 13.08 -14.22 -19.60
CA ARG A 4 11.98 -14.74 -18.79
C ARG A 4 12.49 -15.52 -17.58
N ALA A 5 13.54 -16.33 -17.78
CA ALA A 5 14.19 -17.05 -16.68
C ALA A 5 14.84 -16.09 -15.68
N ILE A 6 15.46 -15.01 -16.18
CA ILE A 6 16.02 -13.94 -15.35
C ILE A 6 14.92 -13.31 -14.46
N ARG A 7 13.80 -12.88 -15.03
CA ARG A 7 12.67 -12.32 -14.29
C ARG A 7 12.11 -13.27 -13.23
N ILE A 8 11.93 -14.54 -13.57
CA ILE A 8 11.46 -15.56 -12.64
C ILE A 8 12.43 -15.70 -11.46
N PHE A 9 13.74 -15.71 -11.75
CA PHE A 9 14.77 -15.74 -10.72
C PHE A 9 14.71 -14.52 -9.81
N THR A 10 14.66 -13.31 -10.37
CA THR A 10 14.57 -12.04 -9.61
C THR A 10 13.35 -12.05 -8.67
N GLN A 11 12.17 -12.44 -9.17
CA GLN A 11 10.96 -12.55 -8.38
C GLN A 11 11.09 -13.57 -7.23
N LEU A 12 11.72 -14.71 -7.49
CA LEU A 12 11.97 -15.72 -6.46
C LEU A 12 13.01 -15.25 -5.45
N ALA A 13 14.04 -14.53 -5.88
CA ALA A 13 15.10 -13.99 -5.03
C ALA A 13 14.54 -12.97 -4.02
N HIS A 14 13.60 -12.12 -4.43
CA HIS A 14 12.94 -11.16 -3.55
C HIS A 14 11.91 -11.80 -2.62
N SER A 15 11.11 -12.74 -3.12
CA SER A 15 10.05 -13.36 -2.31
C SER A 15 10.57 -14.42 -1.35
N LEU A 16 11.67 -15.09 -1.70
CA LEU A 16 12.22 -16.29 -1.07
C LEU A 16 11.15 -17.38 -0.81
N HIS A 17 10.10 -17.42 -1.64
CA HIS A 17 8.95 -18.30 -1.43
C HIS A 17 8.38 -18.84 -2.76
N PHE A 18 8.65 -20.11 -3.07
CA PHE A 18 8.23 -20.76 -4.33
C PHE A 18 6.73 -20.63 -4.60
N GLY A 19 5.88 -20.92 -3.61
CA GLY A 19 4.42 -20.89 -3.82
C GLY A 19 3.87 -19.48 -4.06
N ARG A 20 4.48 -18.43 -3.51
CA ARG A 20 4.12 -17.04 -3.79
C ARG A 20 4.58 -16.69 -5.21
N THR A 21 5.84 -16.95 -5.54
CA THR A 21 6.41 -16.64 -6.85
C THR A 21 5.69 -17.39 -7.97
N SER A 22 5.33 -18.66 -7.78
CA SER A 22 4.61 -19.43 -8.82
C SER A 22 3.26 -18.78 -9.16
N ARG A 23 2.52 -18.30 -8.16
CA ARG A 23 1.27 -17.56 -8.37
C ARG A 23 1.51 -16.23 -9.09
N THR A 24 2.49 -15.44 -8.63
CA THR A 24 2.83 -14.14 -9.24
C THR A 24 3.30 -14.27 -10.68
N CYS A 25 4.04 -15.34 -11.02
CA CYS A 25 4.55 -15.57 -12.37
C CYS A 25 3.58 -16.36 -13.28
N GLY A 26 2.40 -16.74 -12.79
CA GLY A 26 1.45 -17.57 -13.56
C GLY A 26 2.01 -18.96 -13.90
N LEU A 27 2.84 -19.54 -13.04
CA LEU A 27 3.50 -20.82 -13.26
C LEU A 27 3.03 -21.87 -12.25
N SER A 28 3.09 -23.14 -12.64
CA SER A 28 2.98 -24.22 -11.66
C SER A 28 4.26 -24.27 -10.80
N PRO A 29 4.19 -24.73 -9.53
CA PRO A 29 5.38 -24.90 -8.68
C PRO A 29 6.47 -25.77 -9.32
N SER A 30 6.09 -26.80 -10.08
CA SER A 30 7.02 -27.67 -10.81
C SER A 30 7.70 -26.96 -11.98
N ALA A 31 6.97 -26.10 -12.70
CA ALA A 31 7.53 -25.29 -13.78
C ALA A 31 8.53 -24.26 -13.24
N LEU A 32 8.20 -23.59 -12.14
CA LEU A 32 9.10 -22.66 -11.46
C LEU A 32 10.40 -23.37 -11.03
N THR A 33 10.27 -24.54 -10.40
CA THR A 33 11.43 -25.33 -9.95
C THR A 33 12.33 -25.71 -11.13
N ARG A 34 11.75 -26.20 -12.24
CA ARG A 34 12.51 -26.54 -13.46
C ARG A 34 13.22 -25.34 -14.06
N THR A 35 12.57 -24.17 -14.10
CA THR A 35 13.19 -22.95 -14.61
C THR A 35 14.41 -22.56 -13.78
N VAL A 36 14.32 -22.62 -12.46
CA VAL A 36 15.45 -22.30 -11.56
C VAL A 36 16.56 -23.35 -11.69
N GLN A 37 16.25 -24.65 -11.74
CA GLN A 37 17.23 -25.69 -11.91
C GLN A 37 18.00 -25.55 -13.22
N ARG A 38 17.29 -25.32 -14.34
CA ARG A 38 17.92 -25.08 -15.65
C ARG A 38 18.86 -23.88 -15.62
N LEU A 39 18.46 -22.80 -14.92
CA LEU A 39 19.30 -21.62 -14.76
C LEU A 39 20.58 -21.93 -13.95
N GLU A 40 20.46 -22.68 -12.86
CA GLU A 40 21.60 -23.13 -12.05
C GLU A 40 22.54 -24.08 -12.85
N GLU A 41 21.98 -24.96 -13.68
CA GLU A 41 22.73 -25.84 -14.57
C GLU A 41 23.50 -25.06 -15.64
N GLU A 42 22.85 -24.10 -16.29
CA GLU A 42 23.50 -23.22 -17.30
C GLU A 42 24.65 -22.40 -16.69
N LEU A 43 24.52 -21.98 -15.43
CA LEU A 43 25.54 -21.20 -14.71
C LEU A 43 26.60 -22.07 -14.01
N GLY A 44 26.35 -23.36 -13.88
CA GLY A 44 27.23 -24.29 -13.19
C GLY A 44 27.32 -24.09 -11.67
N VAL A 45 26.41 -23.29 -11.09
CA VAL A 45 26.43 -22.95 -9.66
C VAL A 45 25.01 -22.93 -9.08
N ARG A 46 24.90 -23.24 -7.78
CA ARG A 46 23.63 -23.07 -7.06
C ARG A 46 23.41 -21.61 -6.71
N LEU A 47 22.23 -21.12 -7.02
CA LEU A 47 21.81 -19.75 -6.71
C LEU A 47 21.00 -19.68 -5.40
N PHE A 48 20.30 -20.77 -5.07
CA PHE A 48 19.53 -20.88 -3.84
C PHE A 48 20.04 -22.03 -2.96
N GLN A 49 20.07 -21.78 -1.67
CA GLN A 49 20.27 -22.79 -0.64
C GLN A 49 18.95 -23.06 0.06
N ARG A 50 18.55 -24.32 0.14
CA ARG A 50 17.38 -24.78 0.88
C ARG A 50 17.87 -25.41 2.18
N ASP A 51 17.50 -24.82 3.27
CA ASP A 51 17.55 -25.45 4.57
C ASP A 51 16.13 -25.92 4.92
N ASN A 52 15.96 -26.99 5.70
CA ASN A 52 14.65 -27.65 5.95
C ASN A 52 13.49 -26.73 6.35
N ARG A 53 13.76 -25.44 6.64
CA ARG A 53 12.75 -24.44 7.02
C ARG A 53 12.85 -23.09 6.31
N ARG A 54 13.95 -22.80 5.58
CA ARG A 54 14.12 -21.48 4.94
C ARG A 54 14.89 -21.59 3.64
N MET A 55 14.49 -20.77 2.67
CA MET A 55 15.22 -20.56 1.43
C MET A 55 16.07 -19.29 1.56
N ARG A 56 17.30 -19.32 1.07
CA ARG A 56 18.22 -18.19 1.05
C ARG A 56 19.00 -18.15 -0.26
N LEU A 57 19.44 -16.97 -0.67
CA LEU A 57 20.41 -16.84 -1.76
C LEU A 57 21.80 -17.30 -1.30
N THR A 58 22.49 -18.04 -2.16
CA THR A 58 23.93 -18.31 -2.03
C THR A 58 24.76 -17.05 -2.28
N ALA A 59 26.07 -17.11 -2.09
CA ALA A 59 26.98 -16.04 -2.51
C ALA A 59 26.85 -15.79 -4.02
N ALA A 60 26.85 -16.86 -4.83
CA ALA A 60 26.63 -16.80 -6.28
C ALA A 60 25.24 -16.23 -6.61
N GLY A 61 24.18 -16.62 -5.86
CA GLY A 61 22.84 -16.08 -6.03
C GLY A 61 22.75 -14.58 -5.82
N ARG A 62 23.47 -14.02 -4.87
CA ARG A 62 23.54 -12.56 -4.66
C ARG A 62 24.28 -11.84 -5.78
N VAL A 63 25.35 -12.42 -6.27
CA VAL A 63 26.09 -11.88 -7.45
C VAL A 63 25.17 -11.90 -8.67
N PHE A 64 24.51 -13.02 -8.91
CA PHE A 64 23.60 -13.17 -10.05
C PHE A 64 22.37 -12.27 -9.93
N LEU A 65 21.89 -11.97 -8.71
CA LEU A 65 20.75 -11.04 -8.51
C LEU A 65 21.07 -9.64 -9.03
N ARG A 66 22.23 -9.10 -8.71
CA ARG A 66 22.65 -7.79 -9.25
C ARG A 66 22.69 -7.78 -10.78
N TYR A 67 23.30 -8.82 -11.37
CA TYR A 67 23.31 -8.97 -12.82
C TYR A 67 21.90 -9.08 -13.42
N ALA A 68 21.02 -9.86 -12.78
CA ALA A 68 19.64 -10.08 -13.22
C ALA A 68 18.84 -8.76 -13.23
N GLU A 69 18.96 -7.97 -12.18
CA GLU A 69 18.32 -6.65 -12.06
C GLU A 69 18.83 -5.68 -13.15
N GLU A 70 20.15 -5.62 -13.37
CA GLU A 70 20.72 -4.81 -14.44
C GLU A 70 20.28 -5.30 -15.84
N ALA A 71 20.25 -6.60 -16.07
CA ALA A 71 19.81 -7.18 -17.33
C ALA A 71 18.34 -6.86 -17.63
N GLU A 72 17.48 -6.92 -16.63
CA GLU A 72 16.08 -6.51 -16.78
C GLU A 72 15.94 -5.03 -17.11
N GLN A 73 16.71 -4.17 -16.45
CA GLN A 73 16.71 -2.73 -16.71
C GLN A 73 17.19 -2.44 -18.16
N ARG A 74 18.27 -3.07 -18.60
CA ARG A 74 18.79 -2.93 -19.96
C ARG A 74 17.82 -3.45 -21.01
N TRP A 75 17.17 -4.58 -20.75
CA TRP A 75 16.13 -5.10 -21.62
C TRP A 75 14.94 -4.17 -21.76
N GLN A 76 14.49 -3.59 -20.67
CA GLN A 76 13.42 -2.58 -20.68
C GLN A 76 13.83 -1.31 -21.41
N ALA A 77 15.11 -0.88 -21.26
CA ALA A 77 15.66 0.25 -22.00
C ALA A 77 15.68 -0.03 -23.52
N LEU A 78 16.17 -1.21 -23.92
CA LEU A 78 16.15 -1.65 -25.32
C LEU A 78 14.74 -1.72 -25.89
N GLN A 79 13.78 -2.29 -25.15
CA GLN A 79 12.39 -2.34 -25.59
C GLN A 79 11.81 -0.93 -25.80
N ARG A 80 12.18 0.03 -24.93
CA ARG A 80 11.80 1.44 -25.09
C ARG A 80 12.42 2.06 -26.34
N GLU A 81 13.69 1.79 -26.59
CA GLU A 81 14.41 2.28 -27.76
C GLU A 81 13.87 1.69 -29.06
N LEU A 82 13.60 0.38 -29.09
CA LEU A 82 13.02 -0.33 -30.24
C LEU A 82 11.55 0.04 -30.49
N ALA A 83 10.80 0.36 -29.43
CA ALA A 83 9.42 0.86 -29.58
C ALA A 83 9.36 2.23 -30.28
N GLY A 84 10.53 2.82 -30.54
CA GLY A 84 10.65 4.11 -31.20
C GLY A 84 10.03 5.25 -30.39
N SER A 85 9.94 6.44 -30.95
CA SER A 85 9.32 7.63 -30.34
C SER A 85 7.80 7.49 -30.03
N ALA A 86 7.22 6.30 -30.23
CA ALA A 86 5.87 5.91 -29.83
C ALA A 86 5.85 5.24 -28.44
N GLY A 87 6.56 5.79 -27.46
CA GLY A 87 6.36 5.42 -26.04
C GLY A 87 4.89 5.49 -25.65
N LEU A 88 4.48 4.80 -24.60
CA LEU A 88 3.12 4.89 -24.10
C LEU A 88 2.68 6.35 -24.02
N ARG A 89 1.55 6.65 -24.63
CA ARG A 89 0.94 7.99 -24.64
C ARG A 89 -0.49 7.91 -24.16
N GLY A 90 -1.05 9.06 -23.80
CA GLY A 90 -2.41 9.21 -23.33
C GLY A 90 -2.46 9.55 -21.86
N GLU A 91 -3.59 9.39 -21.25
CA GLU A 91 -3.87 9.82 -19.88
C GLU A 91 -4.18 8.62 -18.99
N LEU A 92 -3.68 8.64 -17.76
CA LEU A 92 -3.96 7.67 -16.71
C LEU A 92 -4.69 8.39 -15.57
N SER A 93 -5.89 7.93 -15.23
CA SER A 93 -6.67 8.51 -14.14
C SER A 93 -6.42 7.77 -12.83
N LEU A 94 -5.99 8.52 -11.82
CA LEU A 94 -5.69 8.03 -10.49
C LEU A 94 -6.59 8.70 -9.46
N TYR A 95 -7.04 7.92 -8.49
CA TYR A 95 -7.64 8.44 -7.26
C TYR A 95 -6.87 7.92 -6.05
N CYS A 96 -6.58 8.79 -5.10
CA CYS A 96 -5.97 8.34 -3.85
C CYS A 96 -6.42 9.17 -2.63
N SER A 97 -6.28 8.59 -1.45
CA SER A 97 -6.44 9.37 -0.23
C SER A 97 -5.34 10.43 -0.14
N VAL A 98 -5.65 11.58 0.50
CA VAL A 98 -4.70 12.69 0.65
C VAL A 98 -3.39 12.19 1.26
N THR A 99 -3.47 11.40 2.31
CA THR A 99 -2.29 10.81 2.96
C THR A 99 -1.47 9.92 2.02
N ALA A 100 -2.12 9.08 1.20
CA ALA A 100 -1.42 8.23 0.24
C ALA A 100 -0.75 9.07 -0.87
N ALA A 101 -1.39 10.17 -1.27
CA ALA A 101 -0.82 11.12 -2.22
C ALA A 101 0.47 11.77 -1.71
N GLN A 102 0.55 12.04 -0.42
CA GLN A 102 1.72 12.68 0.20
C GLN A 102 2.82 11.69 0.58
N SER A 103 2.48 10.44 0.92
CA SER A 103 3.42 9.48 1.50
C SER A 103 3.90 8.37 0.58
N LEU A 104 3.05 7.86 -0.30
CA LEU A 104 3.32 6.67 -1.11
C LEU A 104 3.44 6.99 -2.60
N LEU A 105 2.56 7.83 -3.10
CA LEU A 105 2.44 8.13 -4.53
C LEU A 105 3.67 8.85 -5.12
N PRO A 106 4.38 9.77 -4.43
CA PRO A 106 5.49 10.50 -5.04
C PRO A 106 6.59 9.60 -5.60
N ARG A 107 6.96 8.55 -4.88
CA ARG A 107 8.00 7.59 -5.30
C ARG A 107 7.53 6.77 -6.50
N ILE A 108 6.28 6.33 -6.49
CA ILE A 108 5.66 5.59 -7.60
C ILE A 108 5.61 6.46 -8.86
N LEU A 109 5.17 7.73 -8.73
CA LEU A 109 5.08 8.65 -9.86
C LEU A 109 6.45 9.03 -10.42
N ALA A 110 7.46 9.23 -9.58
CA ALA A 110 8.83 9.50 -10.02
C ALA A 110 9.33 8.35 -10.90
N ALA A 111 9.26 7.11 -10.41
CA ALA A 111 9.68 5.93 -11.16
C ALA A 111 8.85 5.69 -12.43
N PHE A 112 7.53 5.98 -12.39
CA PHE A 112 6.68 5.83 -13.56
C PHE A 112 7.00 6.87 -14.63
N ARG A 113 7.17 8.15 -14.25
CA ARG A 113 7.48 9.25 -15.16
C ARG A 113 8.83 9.06 -15.87
N GLU A 114 9.86 8.58 -15.15
CA GLU A 114 11.15 8.27 -15.76
C GLU A 114 11.03 7.25 -16.89
N ASN A 115 10.16 6.27 -16.74
CA ASN A 115 9.99 5.19 -17.70
C ASN A 115 8.93 5.47 -18.78
N HIS A 116 7.95 6.33 -18.50
CA HIS A 116 6.80 6.61 -19.36
C HIS A 116 6.45 8.11 -19.42
N PRO A 117 7.39 8.96 -19.89
CA PRO A 117 7.22 10.42 -19.89
C PRO A 117 6.10 10.91 -20.79
N GLY A 118 5.63 10.09 -21.74
CA GLY A 118 4.52 10.41 -22.65
C GLY A 118 3.13 10.15 -22.09
N VAL A 119 3.02 9.60 -20.87
CA VAL A 119 1.72 9.35 -20.22
C VAL A 119 1.38 10.50 -19.28
N GLY A 120 0.30 11.23 -19.59
CA GLY A 120 -0.30 12.22 -18.70
C GLY A 120 -0.96 11.54 -17.50
N ILE A 121 -1.04 12.23 -16.37
CA ILE A 121 -1.68 11.74 -15.17
C ILE A 121 -2.73 12.73 -14.70
N THR A 122 -3.98 12.28 -14.60
CA THR A 122 -5.04 12.98 -13.89
C THR A 122 -5.15 12.38 -12.50
N LEU A 123 -4.78 13.17 -11.49
CA LEU A 123 -4.81 12.77 -10.09
C LEU A 123 -5.95 13.47 -9.35
N GLN A 124 -6.84 12.68 -8.79
CA GLN A 124 -7.85 13.15 -7.84
C GLN A 124 -7.52 12.65 -6.44
N THR A 125 -7.71 13.51 -5.44
CA THR A 125 -7.53 13.14 -4.05
C THR A 125 -8.81 13.35 -3.26
N GLY A 126 -9.02 12.53 -2.22
CA GLY A 126 -10.20 12.65 -1.36
C GLY A 126 -10.26 11.60 -0.26
N ASP A 127 -11.47 11.30 0.20
CA ASP A 127 -11.69 10.33 1.27
C ASP A 127 -11.32 8.91 0.81
N ALA A 128 -10.55 8.20 1.65
CA ALA A 128 -10.18 6.81 1.40
C ALA A 128 -11.40 5.88 1.21
N ALA A 129 -12.52 6.19 1.85
CA ALA A 129 -13.77 5.43 1.72
C ALA A 129 -14.38 5.47 0.32
N GLU A 130 -14.04 6.47 -0.50
CA GLU A 130 -14.54 6.62 -1.86
C GLU A 130 -13.75 5.79 -2.89
N ALA A 131 -12.56 5.32 -2.54
CA ALA A 131 -11.62 4.76 -3.51
C ALA A 131 -12.22 3.62 -4.36
N ILE A 132 -12.89 2.65 -3.74
CA ILE A 132 -13.51 1.52 -4.46
C ILE A 132 -14.71 1.98 -5.29
N HIS A 133 -15.52 2.91 -4.76
CA HIS A 133 -16.65 3.47 -5.51
C HIS A 133 -16.18 4.21 -6.77
N ARG A 134 -15.13 5.05 -6.68
CA ARG A 134 -14.53 5.75 -7.83
C ARG A 134 -14.02 4.78 -8.90
N LEU A 135 -13.41 3.68 -8.47
CA LEU A 135 -12.98 2.63 -9.38
C LEU A 135 -14.19 1.95 -10.08
N GLN A 136 -15.24 1.63 -9.32
CA GLN A 136 -16.47 1.01 -9.84
C GLN A 136 -17.24 1.94 -10.79
N ALA A 137 -17.28 3.23 -10.47
CA ALA A 137 -17.89 4.27 -11.32
C ALA A 137 -17.05 4.60 -12.56
N ARG A 138 -15.85 4.01 -12.72
CA ARG A 138 -14.89 4.29 -13.79
C ARG A 138 -14.40 5.75 -13.80
N GLU A 139 -14.46 6.42 -12.68
CA GLU A 139 -13.92 7.77 -12.50
C GLU A 139 -12.40 7.74 -12.27
N ALA A 140 -11.86 6.59 -11.88
CA ALA A 140 -10.44 6.33 -11.80
C ALA A 140 -10.13 4.94 -12.38
N GLU A 141 -8.96 4.80 -13.00
CA GLU A 141 -8.45 3.52 -13.52
C GLU A 141 -7.66 2.77 -12.45
N VAL A 142 -6.98 3.50 -11.57
CA VAL A 142 -6.27 2.95 -10.41
C VAL A 142 -6.56 3.81 -9.18
N THR A 143 -6.75 3.15 -8.03
CA THR A 143 -6.94 3.84 -6.75
C THR A 143 -5.90 3.42 -5.73
N ILE A 144 -5.51 4.34 -4.82
CA ILE A 144 -4.56 4.05 -3.73
C ILE A 144 -5.16 4.55 -2.41
N ALA A 145 -5.58 3.62 -1.56
CA ALA A 145 -6.25 3.92 -0.30
C ALA A 145 -6.16 2.75 0.69
N ALA A 146 -6.75 2.92 1.86
CA ALA A 146 -6.96 1.81 2.78
C ALA A 146 -7.86 0.74 2.12
N LEU A 147 -7.42 -0.50 2.15
CA LEU A 147 -8.15 -1.62 1.58
C LEU A 147 -9.29 -2.03 2.52
N PRO A 148 -10.51 -2.20 2.01
CA PRO A 148 -11.58 -2.81 2.79
C PRO A 148 -11.27 -4.28 3.10
N ASP A 149 -11.86 -4.81 4.17
CA ASP A 149 -11.67 -6.21 4.58
C ASP A 149 -12.16 -7.20 3.50
N ASN A 150 -13.12 -6.78 2.66
CA ASN A 150 -13.64 -7.56 1.53
C ASN A 150 -13.54 -6.73 0.24
N LEU A 151 -12.71 -7.17 -0.68
CA LEU A 151 -12.60 -6.61 -2.02
C LEU A 151 -13.49 -7.38 -3.01
N PRO A 152 -14.15 -6.70 -3.97
CA PRO A 152 -14.83 -7.37 -5.06
C PRO A 152 -13.89 -8.29 -5.85
N PRO A 153 -14.33 -9.50 -6.30
CA PRO A 153 -13.46 -10.49 -6.95
C PRO A 153 -12.75 -10.02 -8.23
N ALA A 154 -13.32 -9.01 -8.91
CA ALA A 154 -12.77 -8.45 -10.15
C ALA A 154 -11.71 -7.37 -9.92
N ILE A 155 -11.37 -7.08 -8.67
CA ILE A 155 -10.37 -6.05 -8.32
C ILE A 155 -9.07 -6.74 -7.91
N GLU A 156 -8.02 -6.41 -8.64
CA GLU A 156 -6.63 -6.72 -8.27
C GLU A 156 -6.13 -5.68 -7.28
N PHE A 157 -5.24 -6.09 -6.38
CA PHE A 157 -4.62 -5.19 -5.43
C PHE A 157 -3.15 -5.51 -5.18
N ILE A 158 -2.40 -4.46 -4.88
CA ILE A 158 -1.00 -4.54 -4.40
C ILE A 158 -0.93 -3.84 -3.06
N VAL A 159 -0.47 -4.57 -2.04
CA VAL A 159 -0.24 -3.98 -0.71
C VAL A 159 0.96 -3.05 -0.77
N LEU A 160 0.75 -1.79 -0.39
CA LEU A 160 1.77 -0.76 -0.34
C LEU A 160 2.26 -0.50 1.09
N ALA A 161 1.35 -0.48 2.06
CA ALA A 161 1.67 -0.19 3.46
C ALA A 161 0.75 -0.91 4.42
N GLU A 162 1.25 -1.12 5.62
CA GLU A 162 0.42 -1.35 6.79
C GLU A 162 0.68 -0.24 7.82
N THR A 163 -0.38 0.32 8.40
CA THR A 163 -0.29 1.40 9.38
C THR A 163 -1.22 1.13 10.56
N PRO A 164 -0.75 1.23 11.81
CA PRO A 164 -1.61 1.11 12.98
C PRO A 164 -2.69 2.19 12.99
N LEU A 165 -3.88 1.82 13.42
CA LEU A 165 -4.96 2.76 13.73
C LEU A 165 -4.87 3.11 15.22
N VAL A 166 -4.71 4.39 15.54
CA VAL A 166 -4.42 4.85 16.88
C VAL A 166 -5.42 5.89 17.36
N PHE A 167 -5.75 5.85 18.66
CA PHE A 167 -6.46 6.93 19.30
C PHE A 167 -5.54 8.13 19.49
N ILE A 168 -6.05 9.33 19.20
CA ILE A 168 -5.34 10.59 19.31
C ILE A 168 -6.13 11.60 20.13
N GLY A 169 -5.42 12.38 20.92
CA GLY A 169 -5.98 13.46 21.69
C GLY A 169 -5.18 14.76 21.52
N PRO A 170 -5.71 15.91 21.91
CA PRO A 170 -5.01 17.17 21.84
C PRO A 170 -3.82 17.21 22.80
N VAL A 171 -2.74 17.89 22.40
CA VAL A 171 -1.61 18.22 23.30
C VAL A 171 -2.03 19.36 24.22
N ARG A 172 -2.58 20.43 23.63
CA ARG A 172 -3.27 21.47 24.37
C ARG A 172 -4.69 21.00 24.67
N PHE A 173 -5.34 21.56 25.67
CA PHE A 173 -6.71 21.19 26.08
C PHE A 173 -6.83 19.71 26.54
N ALA A 174 -5.83 19.24 27.30
CA ALA A 174 -5.80 17.88 27.81
C ALA A 174 -6.99 17.53 28.75
N ASP A 175 -7.60 18.53 29.35
CA ASP A 175 -8.82 18.47 30.17
C ASP A 175 -10.08 18.07 29.38
N THR A 176 -10.06 18.15 28.06
CA THR A 176 -11.10 17.58 27.18
C THR A 176 -11.20 16.07 27.37
N ILE A 177 -10.12 15.39 27.75
CA ILE A 177 -10.09 13.95 27.97
C ILE A 177 -10.42 13.67 29.43
N VAL A 178 -11.61 13.13 29.67
CA VAL A 178 -12.05 12.76 31.01
C VAL A 178 -11.56 11.37 31.37
N PHE A 179 -10.91 11.23 32.52
CA PHE A 179 -10.44 9.94 33.02
C PHE A 179 -11.33 9.48 34.18
N ARG A 180 -11.57 8.16 34.24
CA ARG A 180 -12.22 7.48 35.33
C ARG A 180 -11.46 6.18 35.60
N ASP A 181 -11.07 5.94 36.84
CA ASP A 181 -10.36 4.73 37.29
C ASP A 181 -9.13 4.40 36.43
N GLY A 182 -8.36 5.42 36.03
CA GLY A 182 -7.15 5.29 35.20
C GLY A 182 -7.40 5.05 33.71
N SER A 183 -8.67 5.00 33.29
CA SER A 183 -9.08 4.81 31.89
C SER A 183 -9.85 6.00 31.37
N ILE A 184 -9.91 6.17 30.04
CA ILE A 184 -10.73 7.22 29.42
C ILE A 184 -12.23 6.91 29.63
N ASP A 185 -12.93 7.86 30.18
CA ASP A 185 -14.40 7.84 30.27
C ASP A 185 -15.02 8.26 28.93
N TRP A 186 -15.32 7.28 28.09
CA TRP A 186 -15.85 7.49 26.75
C TRP A 186 -17.26 8.08 26.69
N GLN A 187 -18.01 8.00 27.77
CA GLN A 187 -19.34 8.61 27.85
C GLN A 187 -19.25 10.13 28.10
N ARG A 188 -18.15 10.59 28.67
CA ARG A 188 -17.92 12.01 29.00
C ARG A 188 -16.89 12.66 28.09
N THR A 189 -15.94 11.90 27.55
CA THR A 189 -14.93 12.39 26.61
C THR A 189 -15.56 12.53 25.21
N PRO A 190 -15.53 13.74 24.61
CA PRO A 190 -16.02 13.93 23.26
C PRO A 190 -15.23 13.11 22.25
N LEU A 191 -15.91 12.41 21.35
CA LEU A 191 -15.31 11.62 20.28
C LEU A 191 -15.59 12.25 18.92
N ILE A 192 -14.54 12.47 18.15
CA ILE A 192 -14.62 12.84 16.74
C ILE A 192 -14.38 11.57 15.92
N THR A 193 -15.31 11.22 15.06
CA THR A 193 -15.24 9.99 14.28
C THR A 193 -15.39 10.26 12.80
N ALA A 194 -14.83 9.35 11.98
CA ALA A 194 -15.07 9.39 10.55
C ALA A 194 -16.59 9.26 10.26
N GLU A 195 -17.06 9.93 9.23
CA GLU A 195 -18.47 9.86 8.81
C GLU A 195 -18.79 8.46 8.31
N ARG A 196 -17.88 7.80 7.59
CA ARG A 196 -18.05 6.49 6.95
C ARG A 196 -16.71 5.77 6.72
N GLY A 197 -16.79 4.57 6.15
CA GLY A 197 -15.65 3.77 5.71
C GLY A 197 -15.00 2.96 6.82
N LEU A 198 -13.91 2.28 6.47
CA LEU A 198 -13.24 1.29 7.31
C LEU A 198 -12.83 1.81 8.69
N GLY A 199 -12.40 3.09 8.77
CA GLY A 199 -12.06 3.72 10.06
C GLY A 199 -13.26 3.78 11.00
N ARG A 200 -14.41 4.20 10.46
CA ARG A 200 -15.67 4.24 11.22
C ARG A 200 -16.08 2.85 11.68
N GLU A 201 -16.07 1.87 10.77
CA GLU A 201 -16.49 0.50 11.08
C GLU A 201 -15.65 -0.12 12.20
N ARG A 202 -14.30 0.12 12.18
CA ARG A 202 -13.40 -0.38 13.23
C ARG A 202 -13.62 0.28 14.58
N VAL A 203 -13.86 1.59 14.59
CA VAL A 203 -14.20 2.34 15.81
C VAL A 203 -15.53 1.86 16.40
N ASP A 204 -16.55 1.74 15.56
CA ASP A 204 -17.87 1.28 16.00
C ASP A 204 -17.83 -0.17 16.53
N ARG A 205 -17.05 -1.04 15.88
CA ARG A 205 -16.82 -2.41 16.34
C ARG A 205 -16.13 -2.42 17.70
N TRP A 206 -15.07 -1.63 17.87
CA TRP A 206 -14.30 -1.54 19.10
C TRP A 206 -15.18 -1.10 20.28
N PHE A 207 -16.01 -0.06 20.12
CA PHE A 207 -16.93 0.40 21.17
C PHE A 207 -18.02 -0.62 21.48
N ARG A 208 -18.52 -1.32 20.47
CA ARG A 208 -19.51 -2.40 20.63
C ARG A 208 -18.95 -3.56 21.43
N GLU A 209 -17.73 -3.99 21.12
CA GLU A 209 -17.05 -5.07 21.86
C GLU A 209 -16.78 -4.70 23.32
N LYS A 210 -16.56 -3.43 23.59
CA LYS A 210 -16.42 -2.88 24.95
C LYS A 210 -17.77 -2.71 25.70
N GLY A 211 -18.88 -2.78 25.02
CA GLY A 211 -20.20 -2.47 25.61
C GLY A 211 -20.38 -1.01 26.03
N VAL A 212 -19.62 -0.10 25.41
CA VAL A 212 -19.61 1.33 25.74
C VAL A 212 -20.20 2.15 24.60
N GLN A 213 -21.10 3.07 24.95
CA GLN A 213 -21.60 4.08 24.02
C GLN A 213 -20.72 5.34 24.12
N PRO A 214 -19.98 5.70 23.04
CA PRO A 214 -19.16 6.90 23.05
C PRO A 214 -19.99 8.17 22.92
N ASN A 215 -19.52 9.26 23.53
CA ASN A 215 -20.06 10.59 23.33
C ASN A 215 -19.57 11.17 21.98
N ILE A 216 -20.31 10.91 20.90
CA ILE A 216 -19.94 11.40 19.56
C ILE A 216 -20.24 12.90 19.48
N TYR A 217 -19.18 13.71 19.48
CA TYR A 217 -19.27 15.15 19.31
C TYR A 217 -19.40 15.57 17.84
N ALA A 218 -18.60 14.92 16.96
CA ALA A 218 -18.60 15.26 15.54
C ALA A 218 -18.36 14.04 14.64
N ARG A 219 -18.85 14.14 13.40
CA ARG A 219 -18.54 13.24 12.28
C ARG A 219 -17.90 14.05 11.17
N VAL A 220 -16.78 13.57 10.63
CA VAL A 220 -16.02 14.28 9.61
C VAL A 220 -15.64 13.37 8.46
N ALA A 221 -15.58 13.94 7.27
CA ALA A 221 -15.00 13.27 6.10
C ALA A 221 -13.50 13.56 6.02
N GLY A 222 -12.68 12.51 5.89
CA GLY A 222 -11.23 12.60 5.77
C GLY A 222 -10.50 12.76 7.12
N ASN A 223 -9.25 12.31 7.09
CA ASN A 223 -8.39 12.34 8.29
C ASN A 223 -7.90 13.75 8.64
N GLU A 224 -7.75 14.61 7.66
CA GLU A 224 -7.24 15.99 7.81
C GLU A 224 -8.20 16.82 8.66
N ALA A 225 -9.51 16.74 8.39
CA ALA A 225 -10.54 17.38 9.19
C ALA A 225 -10.59 16.82 10.62
N LEU A 226 -10.42 15.51 10.77
CA LEU A 226 -10.38 14.84 12.07
C LEU A 226 -9.19 15.35 12.91
N LEU A 227 -7.98 15.39 12.34
CA LEU A 227 -6.80 15.91 13.02
C LEU A 227 -6.96 17.38 13.42
N THR A 228 -7.50 18.21 12.53
CA THR A 228 -7.77 19.62 12.83
C THR A 228 -8.68 19.77 14.02
N MET A 229 -9.80 19.05 14.07
CA MET A 229 -10.71 19.15 15.21
C MET A 229 -10.10 18.64 16.52
N VAL A 230 -9.31 17.57 16.46
CA VAL A 230 -8.58 17.07 17.64
C VAL A 230 -7.56 18.10 18.11
N SER A 231 -6.79 18.70 17.22
CA SER A 231 -5.79 19.72 17.58
C SER A 231 -6.40 20.97 18.25
N LEU A 232 -7.63 21.30 17.88
CA LEU A 232 -8.41 22.39 18.49
C LEU A 232 -9.05 22.04 19.84
N GLY A 233 -8.85 20.80 20.33
CA GLY A 233 -9.41 20.38 21.62
C GLY A 233 -10.90 19.98 21.56
N CYS A 234 -11.46 19.74 20.37
CA CYS A 234 -12.86 19.35 20.24
C CYS A 234 -13.15 17.92 20.75
N GLY A 235 -12.12 17.12 21.00
CA GLY A 235 -12.27 15.77 21.50
C GLY A 235 -11.13 14.83 21.13
N VAL A 236 -11.36 13.55 21.35
CA VAL A 236 -10.47 12.45 20.94
C VAL A 236 -10.88 11.96 19.56
N GLY A 237 -9.92 11.58 18.74
CA GLY A 237 -10.17 10.99 17.42
C GLY A 237 -9.46 9.66 17.24
N VAL A 238 -9.69 9.02 16.09
CA VAL A 238 -8.97 7.81 15.67
C VAL A 238 -8.45 8.03 14.25
N ALA A 239 -7.15 7.86 14.06
CA ALA A 239 -6.50 8.04 12.76
C ALA A 239 -5.39 7.01 12.52
N PRO A 240 -5.07 6.69 11.25
CA PRO A 240 -3.88 5.93 10.93
C PRO A 240 -2.61 6.67 11.38
N ARG A 241 -1.64 5.96 11.96
CA ARG A 241 -0.37 6.56 12.40
C ARG A 241 0.34 7.30 11.26
N LEU A 242 0.30 6.74 10.06
CA LEU A 242 0.89 7.36 8.86
C LEU A 242 0.34 8.77 8.58
N VAL A 243 -0.93 9.01 8.91
CA VAL A 243 -1.56 10.34 8.77
C VAL A 243 -0.91 11.35 9.72
N LEU A 244 -0.68 10.94 10.98
CA LEU A 244 -0.02 11.79 11.96
C LEU A 244 1.40 12.15 11.52
N GLU A 245 2.18 11.16 11.11
CA GLU A 245 3.58 11.32 10.73
C GLU A 245 3.78 12.26 9.52
N LYS A 246 2.74 12.43 8.70
CA LYS A 246 2.77 13.33 7.52
C LYS A 246 2.01 14.62 7.72
N SER A 247 1.35 14.80 8.86
CA SER A 247 0.57 15.99 9.16
C SER A 247 1.43 17.12 9.70
N THR A 248 1.12 18.34 9.29
CA THR A 248 1.68 19.57 9.91
C THR A 248 1.18 19.80 11.34
N LEU A 249 0.16 19.03 11.77
CA LEU A 249 -0.43 19.11 13.11
C LEU A 249 0.14 18.05 14.07
N GLN A 250 1.18 17.29 13.67
CA GLN A 250 1.72 16.18 14.46
C GLN A 250 2.12 16.61 15.89
N ASP A 251 2.63 17.84 16.08
CA ASP A 251 3.05 18.36 17.39
C ASP A 251 1.88 18.88 18.24
N GLN A 252 0.68 19.01 17.65
CA GLN A 252 -0.53 19.49 18.31
C GLN A 252 -1.44 18.36 18.79
N VAL A 253 -1.15 17.14 18.37
CA VAL A 253 -1.89 15.92 18.75
C VAL A 253 -0.94 14.89 19.32
N ARG A 254 -1.43 14.05 20.23
CA ARG A 254 -0.68 12.94 20.82
C ARG A 254 -1.40 11.63 20.67
N VAL A 255 -0.63 10.55 20.51
CA VAL A 255 -1.18 9.19 20.55
C VAL A 255 -1.55 8.85 21.99
N LEU A 256 -2.73 8.29 22.19
CA LEU A 256 -3.22 7.83 23.48
C LEU A 256 -3.01 6.31 23.60
N ASP A 257 -2.52 5.84 24.76
CA ASP A 257 -2.42 4.40 25.02
C ASP A 257 -3.79 3.86 25.42
N VAL A 258 -4.53 3.39 24.44
CA VAL A 258 -5.85 2.80 24.61
C VAL A 258 -5.79 1.31 24.28
N ARG A 259 -6.38 0.49 25.15
CA ARG A 259 -6.39 -0.97 25.02
C ARG A 259 -7.82 -1.52 24.97
N PRO A 260 -8.06 -2.59 24.18
CA PRO A 260 -7.17 -3.19 23.17
C PRO A 260 -6.89 -2.23 22.02
N GLN A 261 -5.80 -2.48 21.27
CA GLN A 261 -5.51 -1.70 20.08
C GLN A 261 -6.51 -2.01 18.96
N LEU A 262 -6.76 -1.02 18.12
CA LEU A 262 -7.54 -1.19 16.89
C LEU A 262 -6.75 -1.98 15.84
N ALA A 263 -7.44 -2.72 14.98
CA ALA A 263 -6.81 -3.41 13.87
C ALA A 263 -6.17 -2.41 12.89
N SER A 264 -4.96 -2.74 12.40
CA SER A 264 -4.20 -1.88 11.47
C SER A 264 -4.91 -1.71 10.12
N PHE A 265 -4.64 -0.61 9.43
CA PHE A 265 -4.99 -0.44 8.03
C PHE A 265 -3.94 -1.04 7.11
N VAL A 266 -4.40 -1.77 6.12
CA VAL A 266 -3.60 -2.12 4.94
C VAL A 266 -3.90 -1.08 3.86
N ILE A 267 -2.88 -0.37 3.38
CA ILE A 267 -3.00 0.57 2.27
C ILE A 267 -2.52 -0.13 1.01
N GLY A 268 -3.29 -0.08 -0.05
CA GLY A 268 -2.95 -0.73 -1.31
C GLY A 268 -3.39 0.07 -2.52
N ALA A 269 -2.80 -0.29 -3.65
CA ALA A 269 -3.30 0.10 -4.96
C ALA A 269 -4.32 -0.92 -5.43
N CYS A 270 -5.40 -0.44 -6.05
CA CYS A 270 -6.46 -1.27 -6.62
C CYS A 270 -6.73 -0.89 -8.06
N THR A 271 -7.02 -1.88 -8.89
CA THR A 271 -7.54 -1.71 -10.26
C THR A 271 -8.43 -2.90 -10.62
N PHE A 272 -9.26 -2.77 -11.63
CA PHE A 272 -9.95 -3.94 -12.17
C PHE A 272 -9.00 -4.84 -12.96
N THR A 273 -9.13 -6.16 -12.83
CA THR A 273 -8.35 -7.13 -13.62
C THR A 273 -8.34 -6.80 -15.10
N LYS A 274 -9.51 -6.49 -15.68
CA LYS A 274 -9.65 -6.10 -17.09
C LYS A 274 -8.92 -4.82 -17.49
N ASN A 275 -8.66 -3.92 -16.54
CA ASN A 275 -7.92 -2.69 -16.83
C ASN A 275 -6.44 -2.99 -17.13
N LEU A 276 -5.93 -4.12 -16.66
CA LEU A 276 -4.55 -4.55 -16.89
C LEU A 276 -4.27 -4.95 -18.35
N ASP A 277 -5.31 -5.12 -19.17
CA ASP A 277 -5.16 -5.28 -20.61
C ASP A 277 -4.74 -3.96 -21.30
N ASN A 278 -4.96 -2.81 -20.65
CA ASN A 278 -4.51 -1.52 -21.12
C ASN A 278 -3.00 -1.34 -20.82
N PRO A 279 -2.15 -1.15 -21.86
CA PRO A 279 -0.70 -1.07 -21.66
C PRO A 279 -0.24 0.01 -20.68
N ARG A 280 -0.94 1.15 -20.60
CA ARG A 280 -0.62 2.25 -19.66
C ARG A 280 -0.87 1.85 -18.23
N ILE A 281 -2.02 1.21 -17.97
CA ILE A 281 -2.40 0.74 -16.64
C ILE A 281 -1.48 -0.40 -16.22
N ALA A 282 -1.20 -1.35 -17.12
CA ALA A 282 -0.26 -2.45 -16.87
C ALA A 282 1.15 -1.94 -16.53
N ALA A 283 1.63 -0.91 -17.24
CA ALA A 283 2.93 -0.30 -16.97
C ALA A 283 2.97 0.41 -15.60
N PHE A 284 1.91 1.14 -15.25
CA PHE A 284 1.78 1.76 -13.93
C PHE A 284 1.69 0.70 -12.83
N TRP A 285 0.87 -0.34 -13.03
CA TRP A 285 0.71 -1.46 -12.11
C TRP A 285 2.02 -2.19 -11.84
N ALA A 286 2.81 -2.46 -12.89
CA ALA A 286 4.14 -3.03 -12.76
C ALA A 286 5.10 -2.12 -11.97
N THR A 287 4.98 -0.80 -12.12
CA THR A 287 5.76 0.17 -11.34
C THR A 287 5.34 0.15 -9.87
N VAL A 288 4.04 0.15 -9.58
CA VAL A 288 3.52 -0.01 -8.22
C VAL A 288 4.06 -1.28 -7.56
N GLY A 289 4.06 -2.41 -8.27
CA GLY A 289 4.56 -3.69 -7.75
C GLY A 289 6.06 -3.67 -7.42
N ARG A 290 6.86 -3.02 -8.25
CA ARG A 290 8.31 -2.84 -7.97
C ARG A 290 8.54 -1.97 -6.74
N GLU A 291 7.85 -0.84 -6.66
CA GLU A 291 7.98 0.10 -5.55
C GLU A 291 7.48 -0.49 -4.21
N ALA A 292 6.46 -1.34 -4.26
CA ALA A 292 5.97 -2.07 -3.09
C ALA A 292 6.97 -3.09 -2.54
N ALA A 293 7.83 -3.66 -3.40
CA ALA A 293 8.83 -4.66 -3.03
C ALA A 293 10.12 -4.06 -2.42
N LEU A 294 10.34 -2.75 -2.59
CA LEU A 294 11.54 -2.08 -2.06
C LEU A 294 11.41 -1.82 -0.55
N PRO A 295 12.50 -1.99 0.22
CA PRO A 295 12.50 -1.66 1.63
C PRO A 295 12.18 -0.17 1.81
N ARG A 296 11.40 0.14 2.83
CA ARG A 296 11.10 1.51 3.21
C ARG A 296 12.27 2.07 4.01
N SER A 297 12.81 3.15 3.54
CA SER A 297 13.79 3.96 4.28
C SER A 297 13.08 4.78 5.38
#